data_1979a6415e78cb064b6620fb75225673
#
_entry.id   1979a6415e78cb064b6620fb75225673
#
_cell.length_a   1.000
_cell.length_b   1.000
_cell.length_c   1.000
_cell.angle_alpha   90.00
_cell.angle_beta   90.00
_cell.angle_gamma   90.00
#
_symmetry.space_group_name_H-M   'P 1'
#
loop_
_entity.id
_entity.type
_entity.pdbx_description
1 polymer ?
#
loop_
_entity_poly.entity_id
_entity_poly.type
_entity_poly.pdbx_seq_one_letter_code
_entity_poly.pdbx_strand_id
1 'polypeptide(L)'
;MIALLERLLPLWTDPVAGRGDPEAAFGEVYADPVVVNGTKMSLDALVARARSLQQAFDQLGMDILDTVETPDRVVVAFEMRGRHVGPYASPLGTIAPTGRDIAVRTIDVLTIAGGLVTAIWVVADDLGLLRQLDAARLNGLRGTRQRRGPPHRLSDAVLPPVCDA
;
A
#
# COMPACT_ATOMS: atom_id res chain seq x y z
N MET A 1 12.51 -7.30 15.38
CA MET A 1 11.31 -6.72 14.77
C MET A 1 10.97 -7.27 13.39
N ILE A 2 11.89 -7.82 12.63
CA ILE A 2 11.61 -8.67 11.45
C ILE A 2 10.50 -9.68 11.76
N ALA A 3 10.53 -10.30 12.95
CA ALA A 3 9.47 -11.21 13.42
C ALA A 3 8.05 -10.60 13.49
N LEU A 4 7.88 -9.27 13.58
CA LEU A 4 6.57 -8.64 13.52
C LEU A 4 6.05 -8.63 12.07
N LEU A 5 6.87 -8.22 11.10
CA LEU A 5 6.49 -8.20 9.69
C LEU A 5 6.24 -9.62 9.16
N GLU A 6 7.03 -10.62 9.59
CA GLU A 6 6.82 -12.03 9.25
C GLU A 6 5.46 -12.56 9.72
N ARG A 7 4.92 -12.05 10.83
CA ARG A 7 3.57 -12.39 11.32
C ARG A 7 2.48 -11.53 10.67
N LEU A 8 2.79 -10.26 10.39
CA LEU A 8 1.84 -9.28 9.86
C LEU A 8 1.50 -9.54 8.39
N LEU A 9 2.52 -9.73 7.54
CA LEU A 9 2.31 -9.83 6.09
C LEU A 9 1.39 -10.99 5.69
N PRO A 10 1.52 -12.22 6.23
CA PRO A 10 0.63 -13.33 5.90
C PRO A 10 -0.84 -13.09 6.27
N LEU A 11 -1.14 -12.18 7.22
CA LEU A 11 -2.53 -11.84 7.53
C LEU A 11 -3.23 -11.16 6.34
N TRP A 12 -2.48 -10.49 5.49
CA TRP A 12 -2.99 -9.74 4.35
C TRP A 12 -2.86 -10.49 3.03
N THR A 13 -1.88 -11.38 2.88
CA THR A 13 -1.61 -12.09 1.64
C THR A 13 -2.25 -13.48 1.58
N ASP A 14 -2.28 -14.18 2.72
CA ASP A 14 -2.81 -15.54 2.76
C ASP A 14 -4.34 -15.55 2.94
N PRO A 15 -5.05 -16.51 2.34
CA PRO A 15 -6.51 -16.56 2.43
C PRO A 15 -7.01 -16.61 3.88
N VAL A 16 -7.81 -15.63 4.27
CA VAL A 16 -8.47 -15.60 5.59
C VAL A 16 -9.39 -16.81 5.78
N ALA A 17 -10.02 -17.28 4.70
CA ALA A 17 -10.93 -18.43 4.73
C ALA A 17 -10.30 -19.77 5.18
N GLY A 18 -8.97 -19.89 5.08
CA GLY A 18 -8.24 -21.09 5.53
C GLY A 18 -7.76 -21.03 6.98
N ARG A 19 -7.97 -19.93 7.69
CA ARG A 19 -7.56 -19.73 9.09
C ARG A 19 -8.70 -20.14 10.02
N GLY A 20 -8.38 -20.83 11.12
CA GLY A 20 -9.38 -21.30 12.08
C GLY A 20 -10.13 -20.14 12.76
N ASP A 21 -9.42 -19.17 13.32
CA ASP A 21 -9.96 -17.95 13.92
C ASP A 21 -9.16 -16.74 13.42
N PRO A 22 -9.66 -16.04 12.41
CA PRO A 22 -8.98 -14.88 11.83
C PRO A 22 -8.83 -13.73 12.83
N GLU A 23 -9.82 -13.46 13.68
CA GLU A 23 -9.74 -12.37 14.66
C GLU A 23 -8.66 -12.66 15.71
N ALA A 24 -8.56 -13.90 16.19
CA ALA A 24 -7.48 -14.29 17.10
C ALA A 24 -6.11 -14.11 16.45
N ALA A 25 -5.94 -14.50 15.17
CA ALA A 25 -4.69 -14.31 14.45
C ALA A 25 -4.33 -12.82 14.26
N PHE A 26 -5.29 -11.96 13.99
CA PHE A 26 -5.08 -10.51 13.92
C PHE A 26 -4.77 -9.93 15.31
N GLY A 27 -5.43 -10.42 16.38
CA GLY A 27 -5.21 -10.00 17.76
C GLY A 27 -3.82 -10.33 18.32
N GLU A 28 -3.09 -11.27 17.71
CA GLU A 28 -1.67 -11.52 18.04
C GLU A 28 -0.74 -10.43 17.51
N VAL A 29 -1.19 -9.61 16.57
CA VAL A 29 -0.39 -8.59 15.88
C VAL A 29 -0.91 -7.19 16.16
N TYR A 30 -2.24 -7.00 16.18
CA TYR A 30 -2.89 -5.70 16.31
C TYR A 30 -3.61 -5.55 17.64
N ALA A 31 -3.59 -4.33 18.19
CA ALA A 31 -4.47 -3.96 19.30
C ALA A 31 -5.94 -3.84 18.84
N ASP A 32 -6.87 -4.02 19.79
CA ASP A 32 -8.29 -3.79 19.55
C ASP A 32 -8.82 -2.67 20.46
N PRO A 33 -9.23 -1.51 19.94
CA PRO A 33 -9.14 -1.11 18.51
C PRO A 33 -7.73 -0.67 18.11
N VAL A 34 -7.39 -0.86 16.83
CA VAL A 34 -6.23 -0.24 16.19
C VAL A 34 -6.64 1.05 15.47
N VAL A 35 -5.74 2.04 15.42
CA VAL A 35 -5.99 3.31 14.69
C VAL A 35 -5.37 3.25 13.31
N VAL A 36 -6.18 3.28 12.24
CA VAL A 36 -5.72 3.28 10.85
C VAL A 36 -6.04 4.62 10.21
N ASN A 37 -5.00 5.35 9.78
CA ASN A 37 -5.13 6.69 9.19
C ASN A 37 -6.02 7.62 10.04
N GLY A 38 -5.86 7.59 11.37
CA GLY A 38 -6.62 8.41 12.32
C GLY A 38 -8.01 7.86 12.70
N THR A 39 -8.45 6.76 12.11
CA THR A 39 -9.77 6.15 12.40
C THR A 39 -9.59 4.86 13.20
N LYS A 40 -10.36 4.72 14.29
CA LYS A 40 -10.39 3.47 15.08
C LYS A 40 -11.07 2.36 14.28
N MET A 41 -10.45 1.20 14.24
CA MET A 41 -10.96 -0.01 13.61
C MET A 41 -10.85 -1.18 14.60
N SER A 42 -11.88 -2.00 14.69
CA SER A 42 -11.88 -3.26 15.43
C SER A 42 -11.17 -4.37 14.64
N LEU A 43 -10.85 -5.47 15.30
CA LEU A 43 -10.20 -6.62 14.63
C LEU A 43 -11.08 -7.23 13.54
N ASP A 44 -12.41 -7.35 13.78
CA ASP A 44 -13.36 -7.84 12.79
C ASP A 44 -13.36 -6.95 11.52
N ALA A 45 -13.28 -5.62 11.69
CA ALA A 45 -13.18 -4.69 10.57
C ALA A 45 -11.86 -4.84 9.78
N LEU A 46 -10.73 -5.10 10.46
CA LEU A 46 -9.46 -5.43 9.79
C LEU A 46 -9.54 -6.75 9.02
N VAL A 47 -10.11 -7.78 9.64
CA VAL A 47 -10.34 -9.09 8.99
C VAL A 47 -11.22 -8.94 7.75
N ALA A 48 -12.31 -8.16 7.85
CA ALA A 48 -13.18 -7.88 6.70
C ALA A 48 -12.43 -7.16 5.57
N ARG A 49 -11.54 -6.21 5.92
CA ARG A 49 -10.70 -5.49 4.95
C ARG A 49 -9.69 -6.42 4.25
N ALA A 50 -9.01 -7.29 5.00
CA ALA A 50 -8.10 -8.29 4.44
C ALA A 50 -8.83 -9.26 3.51
N ARG A 51 -10.02 -9.74 3.92
CA ARG A 51 -10.87 -10.60 3.09
C ARG A 51 -11.28 -9.92 1.79
N SER A 52 -11.68 -8.65 1.85
CA SER A 52 -12.05 -7.89 0.64
C SER A 52 -10.87 -7.73 -0.32
N LEU A 53 -9.65 -7.49 0.20
CA LEU A 53 -8.44 -7.42 -0.61
C LEU A 53 -8.15 -8.78 -1.28
N GLN A 54 -8.20 -9.87 -0.53
CA GLN A 54 -7.94 -11.23 -1.01
C GLN A 54 -9.01 -11.74 -1.99
N GLN A 55 -10.24 -11.22 -1.91
CA GLN A 55 -11.29 -11.51 -2.89
C GLN A 55 -11.12 -10.71 -4.18
N ALA A 56 -10.58 -9.49 -4.09
CA ALA A 56 -10.33 -8.65 -5.25
C ALA A 56 -9.11 -9.09 -6.06
N PHE A 57 -8.08 -9.62 -5.37
CA PHE A 57 -6.81 -9.98 -5.99
C PHE A 57 -6.40 -11.40 -5.61
N ASP A 58 -6.01 -12.21 -6.60
CA ASP A 58 -5.30 -13.46 -6.39
C ASP A 58 -3.78 -13.26 -6.48
N GLN A 59 -3.02 -14.30 -6.11
CA GLN A 59 -1.54 -14.29 -6.12
C GLN A 59 -0.96 -13.07 -5.37
N LEU A 60 -1.63 -12.64 -4.29
CA LEU A 60 -1.16 -11.53 -3.48
C LEU A 60 0.22 -11.83 -2.90
N GLY A 61 1.14 -10.88 -3.09
CA GLY A 61 2.46 -10.88 -2.49
C GLY A 61 2.83 -9.47 -2.05
N MET A 62 3.71 -9.37 -1.05
CA MET A 62 4.25 -8.12 -0.57
C MET A 62 5.78 -8.23 -0.49
N ASP A 63 6.45 -7.56 -1.44
CA ASP A 63 7.90 -7.50 -1.48
C ASP A 63 8.39 -6.30 -0.66
N ILE A 64 9.10 -6.53 0.44
CA ILE A 64 9.67 -5.47 1.26
C ILE A 64 10.80 -4.80 0.48
N LEU A 65 10.71 -3.48 0.31
CA LEU A 65 11.70 -2.66 -0.38
C LEU A 65 12.69 -2.03 0.60
N ASP A 66 12.18 -1.56 1.76
CA ASP A 66 12.99 -0.90 2.80
C ASP A 66 12.27 -0.93 4.14
N THR A 67 13.04 -0.90 5.25
CA THR A 67 12.51 -0.83 6.61
C THR A 67 13.35 0.07 7.49
N VAL A 68 12.69 0.86 8.33
CA VAL A 68 13.32 1.61 9.42
C VAL A 68 12.63 1.25 10.73
N GLU A 69 13.42 0.89 11.73
CA GLU A 69 12.91 0.41 13.01
C GLU A 69 13.43 1.25 14.17
N THR A 70 12.53 1.61 15.08
CA THR A 70 12.81 2.15 16.41
C THR A 70 12.16 1.25 17.47
N PRO A 71 12.38 1.47 18.78
CA PRO A 71 11.75 0.66 19.82
C PRO A 71 10.21 0.64 19.79
N ASP A 72 9.58 1.72 19.32
CA ASP A 72 8.14 1.95 19.31
C ASP A 72 7.53 2.13 17.91
N ARG A 73 8.36 2.08 16.83
CA ARG A 73 7.89 2.28 15.46
C ARG A 73 8.59 1.38 14.46
N VAL A 74 7.83 0.99 13.45
CA VAL A 74 8.37 0.38 12.22
C VAL A 74 7.83 1.17 11.04
N VAL A 75 8.72 1.63 10.18
CA VAL A 75 8.38 2.12 8.84
C VAL A 75 8.74 1.03 7.85
N VAL A 76 7.80 0.63 7.03
CA VAL A 76 8.03 -0.37 5.98
C VAL A 76 7.56 0.17 4.65
N ALA A 77 8.45 0.17 3.67
CA ALA A 77 8.12 0.39 2.27
C ALA A 77 8.07 -0.97 1.58
N PHE A 78 6.98 -1.25 0.88
CA PHE A 78 6.79 -2.51 0.16
C PHE A 78 6.06 -2.31 -1.16
N GLU A 79 6.16 -3.28 -2.05
CA GLU A 79 5.38 -3.36 -3.26
C GLU A 79 4.40 -4.53 -3.14
N MET A 80 3.10 -4.22 -3.12
CA MET A 80 2.04 -5.22 -3.18
C MET A 80 1.82 -5.61 -4.62
N ARG A 81 1.85 -6.91 -4.91
CA ARG A 81 1.56 -7.48 -6.23
C ARG A 81 0.37 -8.41 -6.15
N GLY A 82 -0.31 -8.58 -7.27
CA GLY A 82 -1.43 -9.50 -7.39
C GLY A 82 -2.08 -9.39 -8.76
N ARG A 83 -3.10 -10.21 -8.99
CA ARG A 83 -3.92 -10.18 -10.19
C ARG A 83 -5.35 -9.84 -9.83
N HIS A 84 -5.93 -8.85 -10.49
CA HIS A 84 -7.30 -8.38 -10.21
C HIS A 84 -8.35 -9.34 -10.78
N VAL A 85 -8.96 -10.13 -9.91
CA VAL A 85 -9.90 -11.22 -10.26
C VAL A 85 -11.29 -11.06 -9.68
N GLY A 86 -11.47 -10.17 -8.69
CA GLY A 86 -12.76 -9.91 -8.04
C GLY A 86 -13.08 -8.41 -8.00
N PRO A 87 -14.28 -8.03 -7.54
CA PRO A 87 -14.65 -6.63 -7.41
C PRO A 87 -13.77 -5.92 -6.39
N TYR A 88 -13.21 -4.77 -6.78
CA TYR A 88 -12.37 -3.94 -5.91
C TYR A 88 -13.08 -2.64 -5.55
N ALA A 89 -13.32 -2.40 -4.25
CA ALA A 89 -13.88 -1.15 -3.74
C ALA A 89 -12.80 -0.07 -3.72
N SER A 90 -12.95 0.95 -4.56
CA SER A 90 -12.06 2.10 -4.65
C SER A 90 -12.76 3.41 -4.26
N PRO A 91 -12.01 4.51 -4.03
CA PRO A 91 -12.60 5.84 -3.83
C PRO A 91 -13.48 6.33 -4.99
N LEU A 92 -13.30 5.76 -6.19
CA LEU A 92 -14.10 6.09 -7.39
C LEU A 92 -15.29 5.14 -7.57
N GLY A 93 -15.55 4.24 -6.62
CA GLY A 93 -16.58 3.20 -6.71
C GLY A 93 -15.99 1.82 -6.91
N THR A 94 -16.86 0.83 -7.10
CA THR A 94 -16.44 -0.57 -7.30
C THR A 94 -15.96 -0.80 -8.73
N ILE A 95 -14.76 -1.35 -8.86
CA ILE A 95 -14.15 -1.72 -10.13
C ILE A 95 -14.40 -3.21 -10.35
N ALA A 96 -15.01 -3.56 -11.49
CA ALA A 96 -15.22 -4.96 -11.87
C ALA A 96 -13.87 -5.64 -12.20
N PRO A 97 -13.77 -6.98 -12.04
CA PRO A 97 -12.55 -7.73 -12.34
C PRO A 97 -12.00 -7.41 -13.73
N THR A 98 -10.72 -7.07 -13.81
CA THR A 98 -10.05 -6.72 -15.07
C THR A 98 -9.12 -7.82 -15.59
N GLY A 99 -8.76 -8.78 -14.76
CA GLY A 99 -7.77 -9.81 -15.04
C GLY A 99 -6.34 -9.28 -15.17
N ARG A 100 -6.08 -8.02 -14.78
CA ARG A 100 -4.77 -7.37 -14.90
C ARG A 100 -3.90 -7.64 -13.69
N ASP A 101 -2.60 -7.75 -13.92
CA ASP A 101 -1.61 -7.76 -12.86
C ASP A 101 -1.39 -6.33 -12.35
N ILE A 102 -1.14 -6.23 -11.05
CA ILE A 102 -0.87 -4.97 -10.35
C ILE A 102 0.45 -5.03 -9.60
N ALA A 103 1.08 -3.85 -9.46
CA ALA A 103 2.21 -3.60 -8.58
C ALA A 103 2.02 -2.22 -7.94
N VAL A 104 1.75 -2.19 -6.62
CA VAL A 104 1.39 -0.98 -5.89
C VAL A 104 2.40 -0.73 -4.78
N ARG A 105 3.10 0.41 -4.85
CA ARG A 105 4.00 0.82 -3.78
C ARG A 105 3.23 1.41 -2.62
N THR A 106 3.60 0.97 -1.43
CA THR A 106 2.96 1.37 -0.18
C THR A 106 4.03 1.66 0.86
N ILE A 107 3.75 2.62 1.71
CA ILE A 107 4.55 2.90 2.90
C ILE A 107 3.60 2.86 4.10
N ASP A 108 3.91 2.01 5.06
CA ASP A 108 3.22 1.94 6.33
C ASP A 108 4.14 2.45 7.45
N VAL A 109 3.58 3.28 8.33
CA VAL A 109 4.21 3.68 9.59
C VAL A 109 3.42 3.04 10.72
N LEU A 110 4.00 2.02 11.34
CA LEU A 110 3.41 1.27 12.44
C LEU A 110 3.85 1.85 13.78
N THR A 111 2.92 2.14 14.68
CA THR A 111 3.20 2.46 16.09
C THR A 111 2.96 1.21 16.92
N ILE A 112 3.94 0.88 17.79
CA ILE A 112 3.94 -0.36 18.57
C ILE A 112 3.92 -0.02 20.05
N ALA A 113 3.00 -0.62 20.79
CA ALA A 113 2.95 -0.57 22.23
C ALA A 113 2.54 -1.93 22.79
N GLY A 114 3.20 -2.40 23.85
CA GLY A 114 2.92 -3.70 24.43
C GLY A 114 3.15 -4.89 23.49
N GLY A 115 3.98 -4.73 22.45
CA GLY A 115 4.24 -5.77 21.45
C GLY A 115 3.20 -5.87 20.34
N LEU A 116 2.17 -5.01 20.36
CA LEU A 116 1.10 -4.96 19.35
C LEU A 116 1.16 -3.65 18.55
N VAL A 117 0.70 -3.72 17.31
CA VAL A 117 0.48 -2.54 16.47
C VAL A 117 -0.78 -1.81 16.95
N THR A 118 -0.61 -0.60 17.47
CA THR A 118 -1.69 0.23 18.02
C THR A 118 -2.17 1.30 17.05
N ALA A 119 -1.30 1.72 16.13
CA ALA A 119 -1.68 2.66 15.07
C ALA A 119 -0.89 2.41 13.79
N ILE A 120 -1.50 2.73 12.66
CA ILE A 120 -0.92 2.61 11.32
C ILE A 120 -1.26 3.86 10.52
N TRP A 121 -0.25 4.45 9.88
CA TRP A 121 -0.42 5.33 8.74
C TRP A 121 -0.08 4.55 7.48
N VAL A 122 -1.04 4.42 6.57
CA VAL A 122 -0.89 3.72 5.28
C VAL A 122 -0.95 4.76 4.17
N VAL A 123 0.07 4.79 3.31
CA VAL A 123 0.11 5.61 2.10
C VAL A 123 0.42 4.71 0.92
N ALA A 124 -0.57 4.49 0.06
CA ALA A 124 -0.43 3.68 -1.15
C ALA A 124 -0.53 4.54 -2.42
N ASP A 125 0.09 4.08 -3.51
CA ASP A 125 -0.08 4.68 -4.83
C ASP A 125 -1.43 4.27 -5.45
N ASP A 126 -2.53 4.76 -4.85
CA ASP A 126 -3.89 4.49 -5.32
C ASP A 126 -4.12 4.95 -6.76
N LEU A 127 -3.51 6.07 -7.16
CA LEU A 127 -3.63 6.55 -8.54
C LEU A 127 -2.93 5.61 -9.53
N GLY A 128 -1.75 5.12 -9.17
CA GLY A 128 -1.03 4.10 -9.93
C GLY A 128 -1.84 2.82 -10.08
N LEU A 129 -2.47 2.34 -8.99
CA LEU A 129 -3.36 1.20 -9.02
C LEU A 129 -4.54 1.41 -9.97
N LEU A 130 -5.26 2.53 -9.83
CA LEU A 130 -6.42 2.83 -10.68
C LEU A 130 -6.04 2.92 -12.17
N ARG A 131 -4.84 3.41 -12.49
CA ARG A 131 -4.32 3.43 -13.87
C ARG A 131 -4.00 2.02 -14.38
N GLN A 132 -3.40 1.17 -13.56
CA GLN A 132 -3.11 -0.23 -13.91
C GLN A 132 -4.41 -1.01 -14.16
N LEU A 133 -5.48 -0.70 -13.42
CA LEU A 133 -6.81 -1.29 -13.61
C LEU A 133 -7.62 -0.65 -14.76
N ASP A 134 -7.07 0.36 -15.46
CA ASP A 134 -7.76 1.14 -16.51
C ASP A 134 -9.02 1.89 -16.00
N ALA A 135 -9.08 2.14 -14.69
CA ALA A 135 -10.19 2.78 -14.01
C ALA A 135 -10.02 4.31 -13.89
N ALA A 136 -8.80 4.82 -13.94
CA ALA A 136 -8.51 6.25 -13.94
C ALA A 136 -8.08 6.71 -15.34
N ARG A 137 -8.98 7.40 -16.05
CA ARG A 137 -8.64 8.17 -17.24
C ARG A 137 -8.47 9.62 -16.83
N LEU A 138 -7.27 10.16 -16.95
CA LEU A 138 -7.05 11.61 -16.84
C LEU A 138 -7.69 12.29 -18.07
N ASN A 139 -8.99 12.59 -18.00
CA ASN A 139 -9.69 13.37 -19.01
C ASN A 139 -9.14 14.80 -18.95
N GLY A 140 -8.32 15.20 -19.91
CA GLY A 140 -7.99 16.62 -20.10
C GLY A 140 -6.55 16.99 -20.44
N LEU A 141 -5.58 16.09 -20.41
CA LEU A 141 -4.29 16.38 -21.05
C LEU A 141 -4.34 15.94 -22.51
N ARG A 142 -5.15 16.64 -23.32
CA ARG A 142 -4.86 16.69 -24.75
C ARG A 142 -3.49 17.31 -24.86
N GLY A 143 -2.48 16.47 -25.14
CA GLY A 143 -1.16 16.93 -25.49
C GLY A 143 -1.28 17.95 -26.60
N THR A 144 -1.10 19.22 -26.28
CA THR A 144 -0.63 20.16 -27.27
C THR A 144 0.61 19.50 -27.87
N ARG A 145 0.52 19.10 -29.13
CA ARG A 145 1.65 18.68 -29.95
C ARG A 145 2.69 19.79 -29.83
N GLN A 146 3.61 19.64 -28.90
CA GLN A 146 4.77 20.50 -28.79
C GLN A 146 5.57 20.26 -30.07
N ARG A 147 5.48 21.18 -31.01
CA ARG A 147 6.38 21.25 -32.17
C ARG A 147 7.79 21.17 -31.58
N ARG A 148 8.50 20.10 -31.94
CA ARG A 148 9.93 19.99 -31.63
C ARG A 148 10.64 21.16 -32.26
N GLY A 149 10.96 22.16 -31.47
CA GLY A 149 11.97 23.16 -31.78
C GLY A 149 13.36 22.50 -31.82
N PRO A 150 14.31 23.05 -32.54
CA PRO A 150 15.66 22.49 -32.65
C PRO A 150 16.33 22.38 -31.27
N PRO A 151 17.25 21.42 -31.07
CA PRO A 151 17.88 21.16 -29.79
C PRO A 151 18.71 22.38 -29.35
N HIS A 152 18.29 23.03 -28.28
CA HIS A 152 19.14 23.98 -27.59
C HIS A 152 20.28 23.24 -26.89
N ARG A 153 21.53 23.63 -27.21
CA ARG A 153 22.72 23.18 -26.50
C ARG A 153 22.59 23.60 -25.03
N LEU A 154 22.73 22.64 -24.13
CA LEU A 154 22.91 22.90 -22.71
C LEU A 154 24.25 23.61 -22.54
N SER A 155 24.20 24.88 -22.22
CA SER A 155 25.33 25.68 -21.72
C SER A 155 25.40 25.43 -20.21
N ASP A 156 26.63 25.23 -19.73
CA ASP A 156 27.05 24.97 -18.37
C ASP A 156 26.36 25.86 -17.33
N ALA A 157 25.42 25.28 -16.58
CA ALA A 157 24.92 25.93 -15.37
C ALA A 157 25.58 25.27 -14.14
N VAL A 158 26.52 26.05 -13.58
CA VAL A 158 27.20 25.77 -12.31
C VAL A 158 26.17 25.71 -11.18
N LEU A 159 26.13 24.58 -10.46
CA LEU A 159 25.34 24.44 -9.23
C LEU A 159 25.91 25.32 -8.12
N PRO A 160 25.07 26.02 -7.34
CA PRO A 160 25.53 26.74 -6.16
C PRO A 160 25.91 25.80 -5.02
N PRO A 161 26.82 26.17 -4.12
CA PRO A 161 27.30 25.31 -3.04
C PRO A 161 26.20 25.08 -1.98
N VAL A 162 26.13 23.83 -1.48
CA VAL A 162 25.28 23.43 -0.35
C VAL A 162 25.84 24.12 0.91
N CYS A 163 24.99 24.87 1.63
CA CYS A 163 25.33 25.41 2.94
C CYS A 163 25.31 24.27 3.98
N ASP A 164 26.49 23.99 4.57
CA ASP A 164 26.63 23.28 5.84
C ASP A 164 26.13 24.18 6.99
N ALA A 165 25.21 23.67 7.80
CA ALA A 165 24.98 24.05 9.19
C ALA A 165 24.18 22.92 9.90
#